data_55e0d888d15ae368df19e241ab3c356c
#
_entry.id   55e0d888d15ae368df19e241ab3c356c
#
_cell.length_a   1.000
_cell.length_b   1.000
_cell.length_c   1.000
_cell.angle_alpha   90.00
_cell.angle_beta   90.00
_cell.angle_gamma   90.00
#
_symmetry.space_group_name_H-M   'P 1'
#
loop_
_entity.id
_entity.type
_entity.pdbx_description
1 polymer ?
#
loop_
_entity_poly.entity_id
_entity_poly.type
_entity_poly.pdbx_seq_one_letter_code
_entity_poly.pdbx_strand_id
1 'polypeptide(L)'
;LFSATLEGAVLKIANRLLNTPQSVSLAANHERHKSIEQCMHHVDSKAHKQKVLEHLLSNGESSKSLIFTATKRGADQLSKILRDKGHKSGALHGDMSQNKRRQTVENLRKGRLNTLVATDVAARGLDIKDISHVINFDLPMVAEDYIHRIGRTGRAGATGQAVSLVGSADWKKLSQIEKLTSRKIKRETIDGLEPTSSEPKSPGARKPNQKPRRRFGKATEPSTARKPGHWRKAESKGKRSKVSRVKKAA
;
A
#
# COMPACT_ATOMS: atom_id res chain seq x y z
N LEU A 1 12.26 24.41 12.26
CA LEU A 1 11.34 23.37 11.74
C LEU A 1 11.99 22.00 11.92
N PHE A 2 11.24 21.03 12.48
CA PHE A 2 11.68 19.65 12.61
C PHE A 2 10.72 18.74 11.82
N SER A 3 11.26 17.86 11.01
CA SER A 3 10.48 16.89 10.24
C SER A 3 11.25 15.58 10.10
N ALA A 4 10.55 14.46 10.09
CA ALA A 4 11.16 13.16 9.80
C ALA A 4 11.51 12.99 8.31
N THR A 5 10.77 13.70 7.43
CA THR A 5 10.96 13.73 5.98
C THR A 5 10.90 15.18 5.52
N LEU A 6 11.95 15.67 4.87
CA LEU A 6 12.03 17.05 4.35
C LEU A 6 11.93 17.01 2.82
N GLU A 7 10.80 16.52 2.31
CA GLU A 7 10.56 16.39 0.86
C GLU A 7 9.17 16.92 0.47
N GLY A 8 8.96 17.15 -0.80
CA GLY A 8 7.67 17.49 -1.38
C GLY A 8 6.98 18.68 -0.73
N ALA A 9 5.82 18.47 -0.14
CA ALA A 9 4.99 19.52 0.48
C ALA A 9 5.64 20.15 1.72
N VAL A 10 6.34 19.36 2.54
CA VAL A 10 7.01 19.83 3.75
C VAL A 10 8.16 20.77 3.40
N LEU A 11 8.94 20.45 2.38
CA LEU A 11 10.02 21.31 1.89
C LEU A 11 9.46 22.64 1.36
N LYS A 12 8.35 22.62 0.64
CA LYS A 12 7.69 23.86 0.17
C LYS A 12 7.25 24.75 1.34
N ILE A 13 6.68 24.15 2.37
CA ILE A 13 6.28 24.88 3.59
C ILE A 13 7.52 25.46 4.30
N ALA A 14 8.57 24.66 4.44
CA ALA A 14 9.82 25.09 5.05
C ALA A 14 10.42 26.31 4.32
N ASN A 15 10.49 26.25 2.99
CA ASN A 15 11.02 27.34 2.17
C ASN A 15 10.16 28.62 2.20
N ARG A 16 8.88 28.50 2.54
CA ARG A 16 7.97 29.67 2.69
C ARG A 16 8.07 30.33 4.06
N LEU A 17 8.36 29.54 5.10
CA LEU A 17 8.32 30.00 6.48
C LEU A 17 9.69 30.39 7.04
N LEU A 18 10.77 29.91 6.42
CA LEU A 18 12.12 30.09 6.95
C LEU A 18 12.93 31.03 6.02
N ASN A 19 13.65 31.95 6.60
CA ASN A 19 14.60 32.82 5.90
C ASN A 19 16.00 32.21 6.01
N THR A 20 16.65 31.92 4.88
CA THR A 20 18.02 31.36 4.79
C THR A 20 18.32 30.26 5.81
N PRO A 21 17.50 29.18 5.87
CA PRO A 21 17.65 28.17 6.91
C PRO A 21 18.91 27.33 6.70
N GLN A 22 19.62 27.04 7.79
CA GLN A 22 20.59 25.96 7.81
C GLN A 22 19.87 24.62 7.85
N SER A 23 20.19 23.73 6.91
CA SER A 23 19.65 22.37 6.90
C SER A 23 20.61 21.41 7.58
N VAL A 24 20.14 20.79 8.66
CA VAL A 24 20.85 19.72 9.36
C VAL A 24 20.11 18.42 9.12
N SER A 25 20.69 17.53 8.33
CA SER A 25 20.14 16.19 8.09
C SER A 25 20.92 15.19 8.95
N LEU A 26 20.21 14.58 9.89
CA LEU A 26 20.75 13.47 10.67
C LEU A 26 20.60 12.20 9.84
N ALA A 27 21.73 11.65 9.43
CA ALA A 27 21.95 10.44 8.63
C ALA A 27 20.75 9.76 7.97
N ALA A 28 20.92 9.43 6.70
CA ALA A 28 19.92 8.87 5.83
C ALA A 28 19.08 7.76 6.49
N ASN A 29 17.75 7.85 6.33
CA ASN A 29 16.77 6.86 6.78
C ASN A 29 17.13 5.41 6.39
N HIS A 30 17.95 5.23 5.36
CA HIS A 30 18.45 3.94 4.90
C HIS A 30 19.29 3.16 5.93
N GLU A 31 20.02 3.82 6.81
CA GLU A 31 20.85 3.12 7.82
C GLU A 31 20.02 2.64 9.00
N ARG A 32 18.99 3.38 9.38
CA ARG A 32 18.12 3.02 10.52
C ARG A 32 17.28 1.77 10.28
N HIS A 33 17.10 1.37 9.02
CA HIS A 33 16.27 0.20 8.67
C HIS A 33 17.10 -1.07 8.39
N LYS A 34 18.44 -1.00 8.52
CA LYS A 34 19.31 -2.18 8.38
C LYS A 34 19.07 -3.22 9.47
N SER A 35 18.64 -2.78 10.67
CA SER A 35 18.33 -3.66 11.80
C SER A 35 16.93 -4.26 11.73
N ILE A 36 16.14 -3.94 10.69
CA ILE A 36 14.77 -4.43 10.53
C ILE A 36 14.74 -5.45 9.40
N GLU A 37 14.50 -6.71 9.76
CA GLU A 37 14.22 -7.75 8.77
C GLU A 37 12.83 -7.56 8.17
N GLN A 38 12.76 -7.53 6.84
CA GLN A 38 11.52 -7.22 6.13
C GLN A 38 11.15 -8.39 5.23
N CYS A 39 9.95 -8.93 5.44
CA CYS A 39 9.38 -9.97 4.59
C CYS A 39 7.91 -9.69 4.24
N MET A 40 7.40 -10.41 3.26
CA MET A 40 6.00 -10.38 2.89
C MET A 40 5.47 -11.78 2.62
N HIS A 41 4.20 -11.99 2.95
CA HIS A 41 3.44 -13.18 2.57
C HIS A 41 2.35 -12.78 1.59
N HIS A 42 2.31 -13.49 0.46
CA HIS A 42 1.19 -13.37 -0.47
C HIS A 42 -0.04 -14.08 0.11
N VAL A 43 -1.20 -13.47 -0.03
CA VAL A 43 -2.45 -13.99 0.53
C VAL A 43 -3.61 -13.81 -0.44
N ASP A 44 -4.49 -14.81 -0.52
CA ASP A 44 -5.57 -14.84 -1.50
C ASP A 44 -6.81 -14.07 -1.05
N SER A 45 -7.06 -14.02 0.27
CA SER A 45 -8.30 -13.50 0.83
C SER A 45 -8.10 -12.92 2.23
N LYS A 46 -9.12 -12.22 2.74
CA LYS A 46 -9.13 -11.72 4.13
C LYS A 46 -9.06 -12.87 5.14
N ALA A 47 -9.74 -13.98 4.87
CA ALA A 47 -9.67 -15.16 5.73
C ALA A 47 -8.27 -15.78 5.74
N HIS A 48 -7.59 -15.81 4.59
CA HIS A 48 -6.21 -16.24 4.48
C HIS A 48 -5.26 -15.30 5.24
N LYS A 49 -5.43 -13.96 5.10
CA LYS A 49 -4.69 -12.97 5.92
C LYS A 49 -4.79 -13.28 7.43
N GLN A 50 -5.98 -13.64 7.90
CA GLN A 50 -6.20 -13.93 9.31
C GLN A 50 -5.47 -15.21 9.75
N LYS A 51 -5.50 -16.27 8.94
CA LYS A 51 -4.78 -17.51 9.24
C LYS A 51 -3.27 -17.31 9.30
N VAL A 52 -2.71 -16.58 8.31
CA VAL A 52 -1.29 -16.24 8.30
C VAL A 52 -0.92 -15.39 9.51
N LEU A 53 -1.72 -14.38 9.84
CA LEU A 53 -1.50 -13.54 11.02
C LEU A 53 -1.51 -14.35 12.31
N GLU A 54 -2.47 -15.27 12.47
CA GLU A 54 -2.56 -16.15 13.64
C GLU A 54 -1.32 -17.02 13.79
N HIS A 55 -0.86 -17.62 12.70
CA HIS A 55 0.37 -18.40 12.68
C HIS A 55 1.59 -17.58 13.14
N LEU A 56 1.73 -16.36 12.59
CA LEU A 56 2.82 -15.45 12.97
C LEU A 56 2.79 -15.04 14.45
N LEU A 57 1.60 -14.85 15.02
CA LEU A 57 1.44 -14.48 16.42
C LEU A 57 1.65 -15.67 17.36
N SER A 58 1.32 -16.89 16.94
CA SER A 58 1.49 -18.11 17.74
C SER A 58 2.95 -18.52 17.83
N ASN A 59 3.76 -18.26 16.79
CA ASN A 59 5.18 -18.61 16.78
C ASN A 59 6.08 -17.58 17.50
N GLY A 60 5.54 -16.39 17.79
CA GLY A 60 6.24 -15.29 18.45
C GLY A 60 5.94 -15.24 19.96
N GLU A 61 6.30 -16.26 20.73
CA GLU A 61 6.05 -16.29 22.16
C GLU A 61 6.59 -15.04 22.86
N SER A 62 5.71 -14.36 23.62
CA SER A 62 6.02 -13.22 24.51
C SER A 62 6.47 -11.90 23.83
N SER A 63 6.50 -11.81 22.52
CA SER A 63 6.93 -10.61 21.82
C SER A 63 5.79 -9.60 21.61
N LYS A 64 6.09 -8.30 21.76
CA LYS A 64 5.11 -7.25 21.50
C LYS A 64 4.97 -7.00 20.00
N SER A 65 3.74 -7.16 19.50
CA SER A 65 3.41 -6.98 18.09
C SER A 65 2.52 -5.75 17.85
N LEU A 66 2.85 -4.96 16.85
CA LEU A 66 2.03 -3.86 16.37
C LEU A 66 1.50 -4.17 14.98
N ILE A 67 0.18 -4.29 14.86
CA ILE A 67 -0.51 -4.64 13.62
C ILE A 67 -1.17 -3.39 13.04
N PHE A 68 -0.90 -3.11 11.79
CA PHE A 68 -1.50 -1.98 11.08
C PHE A 68 -2.66 -2.41 10.19
N THR A 69 -3.80 -1.74 10.36
CA THR A 69 -5.00 -1.88 9.53
C THR A 69 -5.38 -0.55 8.89
N ALA A 70 -6.01 -0.61 7.73
CA ALA A 70 -6.40 0.59 6.98
C ALA A 70 -7.55 1.37 7.63
N THR A 71 -8.41 0.72 8.42
CA THR A 71 -9.63 1.34 8.95
C THR A 71 -9.79 1.13 10.46
N LYS A 72 -10.49 2.07 11.10
CA LYS A 72 -10.84 2.02 12.53
C LYS A 72 -11.68 0.77 12.85
N ARG A 73 -12.71 0.50 12.03
CA ARG A 73 -13.55 -0.71 12.17
C ARG A 73 -12.75 -1.99 11.96
N GLY A 74 -11.78 -1.97 11.03
CA GLY A 74 -10.85 -3.08 10.83
C GLY A 74 -10.01 -3.36 12.06
N ALA A 75 -9.52 -2.31 12.74
CA ALA A 75 -8.76 -2.44 13.98
C ALA A 75 -9.59 -3.08 15.10
N ASP A 76 -10.83 -2.61 15.31
CA ASP A 76 -11.72 -3.19 16.32
C ASP A 76 -12.06 -4.65 16.02
N GLN A 77 -12.47 -4.96 14.77
CA GLN A 77 -12.83 -6.32 14.37
C GLN A 77 -11.66 -7.28 14.52
N LEU A 78 -10.48 -6.90 14.00
CA LEU A 78 -9.31 -7.76 14.06
C LEU A 78 -8.86 -7.99 15.51
N SER A 79 -8.84 -6.94 16.33
CA SER A 79 -8.53 -7.07 17.75
C SER A 79 -9.53 -7.97 18.48
N LYS A 80 -10.82 -7.90 18.15
CA LYS A 80 -11.84 -8.81 18.71
C LYS A 80 -11.57 -10.25 18.29
N ILE A 81 -11.39 -10.51 16.99
CA ILE A 81 -11.09 -11.86 16.46
C ILE A 81 -9.87 -12.46 17.15
N LEU A 82 -8.81 -11.68 17.33
CA LEU A 82 -7.60 -12.13 18.02
C LEU A 82 -7.85 -12.47 19.48
N ARG A 83 -8.65 -11.67 20.19
CA ARG A 83 -9.05 -11.98 21.59
C ARG A 83 -9.88 -13.25 21.68
N ASP A 84 -10.84 -13.42 20.77
CA ASP A 84 -11.70 -14.62 20.73
C ASP A 84 -10.87 -15.89 20.48
N LYS A 85 -9.69 -15.76 19.89
CA LYS A 85 -8.68 -16.82 19.69
C LYS A 85 -7.62 -16.92 20.81
N GLY A 86 -7.79 -16.18 21.90
CA GLY A 86 -6.93 -16.25 23.07
C GLY A 86 -5.74 -15.28 23.07
N HIS A 87 -5.51 -14.49 22.02
CA HIS A 87 -4.43 -13.52 22.00
C HIS A 87 -4.75 -12.29 22.88
N LYS A 88 -3.79 -11.83 23.66
CA LYS A 88 -3.90 -10.61 24.49
C LYS A 88 -3.81 -9.36 23.59
N SER A 89 -4.90 -9.05 22.87
CA SER A 89 -4.92 -7.98 21.88
C SER A 89 -5.79 -6.79 22.27
N GLY A 90 -5.41 -5.59 21.83
CA GLY A 90 -6.15 -4.34 21.99
C GLY A 90 -6.20 -3.55 20.68
N ALA A 91 -7.29 -2.78 20.46
CA ALA A 91 -7.40 -1.87 19.34
C ALA A 91 -6.94 -0.46 19.73
N LEU A 92 -6.41 0.30 18.73
CA LEU A 92 -6.05 1.70 18.89
C LEU A 92 -6.38 2.49 17.62
N HIS A 93 -7.37 3.39 17.71
CA HIS A 93 -7.81 4.20 16.57
C HIS A 93 -8.42 5.54 17.03
N GLY A 94 -8.72 6.41 16.06
CA GLY A 94 -9.12 7.79 16.34
C GLY A 94 -10.44 7.97 17.06
N ASP A 95 -11.38 7.00 16.98
CA ASP A 95 -12.70 7.11 17.62
C ASP A 95 -12.70 6.72 19.12
N MET A 96 -11.53 6.33 19.64
CA MET A 96 -11.39 6.01 21.05
C MET A 96 -11.23 7.28 21.89
N SER A 97 -11.85 7.31 23.08
CA SER A 97 -11.58 8.36 24.05
C SER A 97 -10.11 8.36 24.49
N GLN A 98 -9.59 9.53 24.86
CA GLN A 98 -8.18 9.65 25.25
C GLN A 98 -7.82 8.77 26.46
N ASN A 99 -8.75 8.58 27.39
CA ASN A 99 -8.54 7.70 28.53
C ASN A 99 -8.39 6.23 28.10
N LYS A 100 -9.26 5.77 27.20
CA LYS A 100 -9.18 4.40 26.66
C LYS A 100 -7.89 4.17 25.86
N ARG A 101 -7.44 5.18 25.09
CA ARG A 101 -6.15 5.12 24.37
C ARG A 101 -4.98 4.99 25.35
N ARG A 102 -4.93 5.84 26.38
CA ARG A 102 -3.89 5.76 27.43
C ARG A 102 -3.88 4.38 28.11
N GLN A 103 -5.05 3.90 28.52
CA GLN A 103 -5.19 2.59 29.15
C GLN A 103 -4.71 1.45 28.25
N THR A 104 -5.04 1.50 26.96
CA THR A 104 -4.61 0.45 25.99
C THR A 104 -3.09 0.44 25.84
N VAL A 105 -2.46 1.61 25.70
CA VAL A 105 -1.01 1.75 25.62
C VAL A 105 -0.33 1.29 26.92
N GLU A 106 -0.88 1.67 28.07
CA GLU A 106 -0.36 1.26 29.36
C GLU A 106 -0.47 -0.26 29.59
N ASN A 107 -1.56 -0.88 29.14
CA ASN A 107 -1.72 -2.32 29.19
C ASN A 107 -0.68 -3.05 28.32
N LEU A 108 -0.33 -2.48 27.14
CA LEU A 108 0.73 -3.03 26.29
C LEU A 108 2.11 -2.86 26.98
N ARG A 109 2.38 -1.69 27.59
CA ARG A 109 3.63 -1.45 28.33
C ARG A 109 3.80 -2.45 29.48
N LYS A 110 2.74 -2.68 30.25
CA LYS A 110 2.72 -3.62 31.40
C LYS A 110 2.65 -5.09 31.02
N GLY A 111 2.64 -5.44 29.74
CA GLY A 111 2.53 -6.84 29.27
C GLY A 111 1.15 -7.48 29.48
N ARG A 112 0.13 -6.70 29.83
CA ARG A 112 -1.27 -7.19 29.89
C ARG A 112 -1.83 -7.43 28.50
N LEU A 113 -1.30 -6.71 27.50
CA LEU A 113 -1.49 -6.93 26.08
C LEU A 113 -0.14 -7.24 25.44
N ASN A 114 -0.12 -8.15 24.48
CA ASN A 114 1.06 -8.45 23.66
C ASN A 114 0.88 -7.90 22.24
N THR A 115 -0.35 -7.72 21.81
CA THR A 115 -0.68 -7.34 20.44
C THR A 115 -1.51 -6.07 20.44
N LEU A 116 -1.09 -5.08 19.65
CA LEU A 116 -1.83 -3.85 19.42
C LEU A 116 -2.22 -3.76 17.95
N VAL A 117 -3.52 -3.63 17.67
CA VAL A 117 -4.04 -3.40 16.32
C VAL A 117 -4.36 -1.92 16.17
N ALA A 118 -3.67 -1.22 15.26
CA ALA A 118 -3.77 0.23 15.16
C ALA A 118 -3.96 0.72 13.73
N THR A 119 -4.53 1.93 13.61
CA THR A 119 -4.48 2.73 12.38
C THR A 119 -3.27 3.66 12.40
N ASP A 120 -2.79 4.10 11.23
CA ASP A 120 -1.63 4.99 11.09
C ASP A 120 -1.75 6.23 11.96
N VAL A 121 -2.89 6.92 11.88
CA VAL A 121 -3.13 8.16 12.63
C VAL A 121 -3.02 7.94 14.14
N ALA A 122 -3.50 6.83 14.64
CA ALA A 122 -3.46 6.53 16.07
C ALA A 122 -2.09 6.02 16.54
N ALA A 123 -1.34 5.38 15.66
CA ALA A 123 0.01 4.90 15.96
C ALA A 123 1.08 6.00 15.89
N ARG A 124 0.79 7.11 15.21
CA ARG A 124 1.71 8.26 15.19
C ARG A 124 1.89 8.84 16.59
N GLY A 125 3.11 9.16 16.93
CA GLY A 125 3.45 9.72 18.26
C GLY A 125 3.39 8.72 19.42
N LEU A 126 3.11 7.45 19.17
CA LEU A 126 3.21 6.43 20.21
C LEU A 126 4.68 6.14 20.50
N ASP A 127 5.07 6.45 21.72
CA ASP A 127 6.33 5.99 22.29
C ASP A 127 6.10 4.66 22.99
N ILE A 128 6.16 3.59 22.21
CA ILE A 128 6.14 2.21 22.70
C ILE A 128 7.50 1.63 22.45
N LYS A 129 8.19 1.29 23.51
CA LYS A 129 9.46 0.55 23.46
C LYS A 129 9.17 -0.96 23.32
N ASP A 130 10.16 -1.71 22.88
CA ASP A 130 10.15 -3.17 22.85
C ASP A 130 9.11 -3.80 21.91
N ILE A 131 8.74 -3.09 20.81
CA ILE A 131 7.98 -3.72 19.74
C ILE A 131 8.98 -4.54 18.91
N SER A 132 8.81 -5.86 18.94
CA SER A 132 9.64 -6.80 18.18
C SER A 132 9.11 -6.98 16.75
N HIS A 133 7.79 -7.00 16.58
CA HIS A 133 7.15 -7.26 15.30
C HIS A 133 6.22 -6.12 14.88
N VAL A 134 6.39 -5.67 13.66
CA VAL A 134 5.45 -4.80 12.97
C VAL A 134 4.79 -5.60 11.85
N ILE A 135 3.47 -5.73 11.89
CA ILE A 135 2.73 -6.48 10.88
C ILE A 135 1.80 -5.53 10.11
N ASN A 136 2.06 -5.36 8.83
CA ASN A 136 1.16 -4.65 7.93
C ASN A 136 0.05 -5.61 7.47
N PHE A 137 -1.03 -5.72 8.25
CA PHE A 137 -2.22 -6.48 7.84
C PHE A 137 -2.83 -5.88 6.57
N ASP A 138 -2.86 -4.55 6.48
CA ASP A 138 -3.15 -3.81 5.27
C ASP A 138 -1.95 -2.90 4.94
N LEU A 139 -1.50 -2.93 3.69
CA LEU A 139 -0.46 -2.01 3.22
C LEU A 139 -0.94 -0.55 3.30
N PRO A 140 -0.06 0.39 3.62
CA PRO A 140 -0.41 1.80 3.67
C PRO A 140 -0.83 2.32 2.29
N MET A 141 -1.62 3.39 2.27
CA MET A 141 -2.02 4.06 1.03
C MET A 141 -0.87 4.85 0.43
N VAL A 142 0.04 5.34 1.26
CA VAL A 142 1.19 6.18 0.91
C VAL A 142 2.45 5.40 1.29
N ALA A 143 3.41 5.31 0.37
CA ALA A 143 4.61 4.48 0.57
C ALA A 143 5.49 4.95 1.74
N GLU A 144 5.52 6.26 2.01
CA GLU A 144 6.26 6.87 3.12
C GLU A 144 5.75 6.39 4.49
N ASP A 145 4.45 6.14 4.61
CA ASP A 145 3.88 5.60 5.85
C ASP A 145 4.42 4.20 6.18
N TYR A 146 4.83 3.42 5.17
CA TYR A 146 5.49 2.13 5.38
C TYR A 146 6.77 2.29 6.22
N ILE A 147 7.59 3.26 5.88
CA ILE A 147 8.83 3.57 6.63
C ILE A 147 8.51 3.97 8.07
N HIS A 148 7.49 4.79 8.27
CA HIS A 148 7.04 5.20 9.60
C HIS A 148 6.48 4.04 10.43
N ARG A 149 5.84 3.05 9.80
CA ARG A 149 5.35 1.85 10.46
C ARG A 149 6.47 0.93 10.89
N ILE A 150 7.37 0.55 9.96
CA ILE A 150 8.47 -0.37 10.30
C ILE A 150 9.41 0.25 11.32
N GLY A 151 9.60 1.58 11.31
CA GLY A 151 10.36 2.30 12.32
C GLY A 151 9.74 2.27 13.73
N ARG A 152 8.65 1.51 13.97
CA ARG A 152 8.15 1.21 15.33
C ARG A 152 8.91 0.05 15.98
N THR A 153 9.59 -0.77 15.20
CA THR A 153 10.51 -1.80 15.69
C THR A 153 11.97 -1.46 15.35
N GLY A 154 12.92 -2.27 15.76
CA GLY A 154 14.33 -2.07 15.48
C GLY A 154 14.93 -0.82 16.12
N ARG A 155 14.45 -0.41 17.30
CA ARG A 155 14.88 0.79 18.01
C ARG A 155 15.96 0.49 19.04
N ALA A 156 16.77 1.51 19.35
CA ALA A 156 17.81 1.45 20.38
C ALA A 156 18.79 0.27 20.22
N GLY A 157 19.13 -0.08 18.97
CA GLY A 157 20.08 -1.16 18.67
C GLY A 157 19.47 -2.58 18.69
N ALA A 158 18.18 -2.72 18.99
CA ALA A 158 17.50 -4.00 18.89
C ALA A 158 17.20 -4.35 17.43
N THR A 159 17.16 -5.65 17.13
CA THR A 159 16.67 -6.15 15.85
C THR A 159 15.14 -6.16 15.86
N GLY A 160 14.53 -5.95 14.70
CA GLY A 160 13.08 -5.96 14.55
C GLY A 160 12.64 -6.72 13.31
N GLN A 161 11.40 -7.19 13.32
CA GLN A 161 10.80 -7.83 12.16
C GLN A 161 9.61 -7.01 11.64
N ALA A 162 9.55 -6.86 10.32
CA ALA A 162 8.44 -6.19 9.64
C ALA A 162 7.85 -7.14 8.59
N VAL A 163 6.63 -7.58 8.84
CA VAL A 163 5.92 -8.52 7.97
C VAL A 163 4.77 -7.81 7.26
N SER A 164 4.61 -8.06 5.97
CA SER A 164 3.52 -7.48 5.17
C SER A 164 2.63 -8.57 4.56
N LEU A 165 1.32 -8.46 4.75
CA LEU A 165 0.35 -9.38 4.16
C LEU A 165 -0.22 -8.76 2.88
N VAL A 166 0.19 -9.29 1.72
CA VAL A 166 -0.06 -8.69 0.41
C VAL A 166 -1.12 -9.49 -0.35
N GLY A 167 -2.29 -8.89 -0.52
CA GLY A 167 -3.34 -9.45 -1.35
C GLY A 167 -3.23 -9.03 -2.82
N SER A 168 -4.08 -9.60 -3.67
CA SER A 168 -4.09 -9.33 -5.11
C SER A 168 -4.23 -7.85 -5.48
N ALA A 169 -4.97 -7.07 -4.67
CA ALA A 169 -5.15 -5.62 -4.87
C ALA A 169 -3.96 -4.76 -4.38
N ASP A 170 -3.04 -5.34 -3.61
CA ASP A 170 -2.00 -4.59 -2.92
C ASP A 170 -0.68 -4.50 -3.70
N TRP A 171 -0.52 -5.23 -4.80
CA TRP A 171 0.73 -5.29 -5.58
C TRP A 171 1.23 -3.95 -6.08
N LYS A 172 0.32 -3.04 -6.45
CA LYS A 172 0.69 -1.69 -6.86
C LYS A 172 1.30 -0.90 -5.71
N LYS A 173 0.73 -1.02 -4.50
CA LYS A 173 1.26 -0.38 -3.28
C LYS A 173 2.60 -0.97 -2.90
N LEU A 174 2.75 -2.30 -2.96
CA LEU A 174 4.02 -2.99 -2.72
C LEU A 174 5.11 -2.49 -3.66
N SER A 175 4.82 -2.39 -4.95
CA SER A 175 5.77 -1.86 -5.95
C SER A 175 6.21 -0.43 -5.65
N GLN A 176 5.30 0.42 -5.16
CA GLN A 176 5.63 1.79 -4.74
C GLN A 176 6.53 1.80 -3.51
N ILE A 177 6.27 0.93 -2.54
CA ILE A 177 7.10 0.76 -1.33
C ILE A 177 8.51 0.28 -1.71
N GLU A 178 8.61 -0.76 -2.54
CA GLU A 178 9.90 -1.30 -3.00
C GLU A 178 10.71 -0.26 -3.79
N LYS A 179 10.03 0.58 -4.59
CA LYS A 179 10.66 1.68 -5.30
C LYS A 179 11.19 2.76 -4.36
N LEU A 180 10.39 3.14 -3.35
CA LEU A 180 10.79 4.15 -2.37
C LEU A 180 11.96 3.67 -1.51
N THR A 181 11.93 2.42 -1.08
CA THR A 181 12.98 1.82 -0.23
C THR A 181 14.20 1.37 -1.03
N SER A 182 14.14 1.40 -2.37
CA SER A 182 15.16 0.87 -3.27
C SER A 182 15.55 -0.59 -2.97
N ARG A 183 14.64 -1.35 -2.36
CA ARG A 183 14.84 -2.74 -1.95
C ARG A 183 13.63 -3.58 -2.32
N LYS A 184 13.88 -4.80 -2.76
CA LYS A 184 12.85 -5.83 -2.86
C LYS A 184 12.59 -6.46 -1.51
N ILE A 185 11.34 -6.49 -1.09
CA ILE A 185 10.93 -7.16 0.15
C ILE A 185 10.98 -8.67 -0.08
N LYS A 186 11.61 -9.41 0.83
CA LYS A 186 11.74 -10.88 0.74
C LYS A 186 10.35 -11.52 0.72
N ARG A 187 10.09 -12.40 -0.26
CA ARG A 187 8.88 -13.19 -0.34
C ARG A 187 9.06 -14.44 0.50
N GLU A 188 8.14 -14.67 1.42
CA GLU A 188 8.14 -15.86 2.25
C GLU A 188 6.78 -16.56 2.19
N THR A 189 6.81 -17.87 2.28
CA THR A 189 5.62 -18.73 2.39
C THR A 189 5.66 -19.47 3.71
N ILE A 190 4.50 -19.82 4.22
CA ILE A 190 4.33 -20.63 5.42
C ILE A 190 3.77 -21.96 4.96
N ASP A 191 4.42 -23.05 5.36
CA ASP A 191 3.99 -24.40 5.02
C ASP A 191 2.55 -24.65 5.50
N GLY A 192 1.70 -25.11 4.58
CA GLY A 192 0.27 -25.32 4.85
C GLY A 192 -0.60 -24.04 4.77
N LEU A 193 0.00 -22.88 4.50
CA LEU A 193 -0.70 -21.61 4.25
C LEU A 193 -0.21 -20.94 2.98
N GLU A 194 0.14 -21.73 1.96
CA GLU A 194 0.56 -21.21 0.67
C GLU A 194 -0.62 -20.56 -0.07
N PRO A 195 -0.37 -19.47 -0.78
CA PRO A 195 -1.40 -18.86 -1.63
C PRO A 195 -1.71 -19.75 -2.83
N THR A 196 -2.98 -19.85 -3.19
CA THR A 196 -3.43 -20.54 -4.40
C THR A 196 -3.27 -19.69 -5.66
N SER A 197 -3.26 -18.36 -5.50
CA SER A 197 -3.07 -17.42 -6.59
C SER A 197 -1.59 -17.07 -6.77
N SER A 198 -1.14 -16.95 -8.01
CA SER A 198 0.23 -16.51 -8.30
C SER A 198 0.37 -14.99 -8.24
N GLU A 199 1.57 -14.53 -7.91
CA GLU A 199 1.91 -13.10 -8.04
C GLU A 199 1.61 -12.59 -9.47
N PRO A 200 0.98 -11.42 -9.64
CA PRO A 200 0.80 -10.84 -10.97
C PRO A 200 2.18 -10.54 -11.55
N LYS A 201 2.43 -11.07 -12.74
CA LYS A 201 3.68 -10.78 -13.47
C LYS A 201 3.81 -9.28 -13.66
N SER A 202 4.94 -8.72 -13.27
CA SER A 202 5.23 -7.28 -13.40
C SER A 202 4.85 -6.77 -14.80
N PRO A 203 4.22 -5.57 -14.92
CA PRO A 203 3.82 -5.02 -16.22
C PRO A 203 4.97 -4.78 -17.22
N GLY A 204 6.22 -5.01 -16.81
CA GLY A 204 7.42 -4.80 -17.63
C GLY A 204 7.81 -5.91 -18.60
N ALA A 205 7.15 -7.08 -18.56
CA ALA A 205 7.43 -8.17 -19.48
C ALA A 205 6.39 -8.25 -20.62
N ARG A 206 6.01 -7.13 -21.23
CA ARG A 206 5.39 -7.19 -22.55
C ARG A 206 6.45 -7.69 -23.51
N LYS A 207 6.34 -8.96 -23.91
CA LYS A 207 7.07 -9.47 -25.11
C LYS A 207 6.82 -8.47 -26.23
N PRO A 208 7.87 -8.03 -26.94
CA PRO A 208 7.65 -7.17 -28.10
C PRO A 208 6.67 -7.89 -29.02
N ASN A 209 5.56 -7.21 -29.30
CA ASN A 209 4.50 -7.70 -30.17
C ASN A 209 5.16 -7.99 -31.52
N GLN A 210 5.45 -9.26 -31.80
CA GLN A 210 5.89 -9.67 -33.12
C GLN A 210 4.71 -9.40 -34.05
N LYS A 211 4.77 -8.25 -34.73
CA LYS A 211 3.87 -7.97 -35.86
C LYS A 211 3.92 -9.16 -36.78
N PRO A 212 2.77 -9.73 -37.14
CA PRO A 212 2.77 -10.82 -38.11
C PRO A 212 3.48 -10.33 -39.40
N ARG A 213 4.57 -11.00 -39.75
CA ARG A 213 5.24 -10.78 -41.05
C ARG A 213 4.17 -10.96 -42.12
N ARG A 214 3.74 -9.87 -42.74
CA ARG A 214 2.97 -9.90 -43.97
C ARG A 214 3.80 -10.69 -44.96
N ARG A 215 3.38 -11.90 -45.30
CA ARG A 215 3.85 -12.65 -46.46
C ARG A 215 3.50 -11.79 -47.67
N PHE A 216 4.52 -11.27 -48.33
CA PHE A 216 4.40 -10.72 -49.67
C PHE A 216 3.97 -11.87 -50.59
N GLY A 217 2.71 -11.88 -50.95
CA GLY A 217 2.20 -12.72 -52.02
C GLY A 217 2.74 -12.20 -53.37
N LYS A 218 3.15 -13.15 -54.17
CA LYS A 218 3.67 -13.02 -55.55
C LYS A 218 2.82 -12.04 -56.37
N ALA A 219 3.52 -11.16 -57.05
CA ALA A 219 2.96 -10.33 -58.12
C ALA A 219 2.40 -11.20 -59.24
N THR A 220 1.17 -11.00 -59.59
CA THR A 220 0.59 -11.38 -60.87
C THR A 220 0.33 -10.11 -61.69
N GLU A 221 0.72 -10.15 -62.96
CA GLU A 221 0.77 -9.08 -63.95
C GLU A 221 -0.61 -8.49 -64.29
N PRO A 222 -0.65 -7.28 -64.90
CA PRO A 222 -1.87 -6.53 -65.13
C PRO A 222 -2.57 -6.96 -66.43
N SER A 223 -3.87 -7.23 -66.35
CA SER A 223 -4.76 -7.33 -67.51
C SER A 223 -5.46 -6.02 -67.77
N THR A 224 -5.23 -5.51 -68.92
CA THR A 224 -5.87 -4.33 -69.55
C THR A 224 -7.35 -4.56 -69.82
N ALA A 225 -8.23 -3.64 -69.48
CA ALA A 225 -9.35 -3.19 -70.33
C ALA A 225 -10.20 -2.09 -69.71
N ARG A 226 -10.31 -1.06 -70.40
CA ARG A 226 -11.18 0.13 -70.41
C ARG A 226 -12.67 -0.11 -70.07
N LYS A 227 -13.34 0.84 -69.38
CA LYS A 227 -14.09 1.94 -69.92
C LYS A 227 -14.80 2.75 -68.81
N PRO A 228 -15.16 4.04 -69.07
CA PRO A 228 -15.57 5.00 -68.07
C PRO A 228 -17.10 5.19 -68.00
N GLY A 229 -17.61 5.74 -66.95
CA GLY A 229 -18.99 6.18 -66.93
C GLY A 229 -19.54 6.55 -65.55
N HIS A 230 -19.76 7.78 -65.44
CA HIS A 230 -20.89 8.50 -64.89
C HIS A 230 -20.76 9.09 -63.47
N TRP A 231 -20.64 10.41 -63.54
CA TRP A 231 -20.94 11.36 -62.48
C TRP A 231 -22.44 11.32 -62.11
N ARG A 232 -22.76 11.21 -60.81
CA ARG A 232 -23.99 11.82 -60.31
C ARG A 232 -23.71 12.57 -59.01
N LYS A 233 -23.92 13.88 -59.12
CA LYS A 233 -24.15 14.82 -58.04
C LYS A 233 -25.44 14.48 -57.32
N ALA A 234 -25.50 14.57 -56.02
CA ALA A 234 -26.70 14.82 -55.26
C ALA A 234 -26.30 15.61 -54.00
N GLU A 235 -26.72 16.65 -53.96
CA GLU A 235 -27.20 17.80 -53.28
C GLU A 235 -27.54 17.61 -51.80
N SER A 236 -27.12 18.64 -51.09
CA SER A 236 -27.44 19.03 -49.72
C SER A 236 -28.93 19.07 -49.41
N LYS A 237 -29.29 18.65 -48.21
CA LYS A 237 -30.43 19.28 -47.49
C LYS A 237 -30.13 19.36 -46.00
N GLY A 238 -30.00 20.57 -45.55
CA GLY A 238 -29.96 20.96 -44.17
C GLY A 238 -31.31 20.73 -43.47
N LYS A 239 -31.28 20.50 -42.19
CA LYS A 239 -32.40 20.79 -41.29
C LYS A 239 -31.87 21.45 -40.01
N ARG A 240 -32.26 22.70 -39.89
CA ARG A 240 -32.32 23.51 -38.66
C ARG A 240 -33.46 22.97 -37.77
N SER A 241 -33.29 23.00 -36.50
CA SER A 241 -34.28 23.33 -35.46
C SER A 241 -33.68 22.94 -34.11
N LYS A 242 -33.92 23.54 -33.02
CA LYS A 242 -34.60 24.74 -32.51
C LYS A 242 -34.08 24.94 -31.08
N VAL A 243 -33.74 26.15 -30.80
CA VAL A 243 -33.54 26.69 -29.46
C VAL A 243 -34.87 26.64 -28.72
N SER A 244 -34.89 26.14 -27.49
CA SER A 244 -35.93 26.51 -26.54
C SER A 244 -35.32 26.85 -25.18
N ARG A 245 -35.55 28.10 -24.89
CA ARG A 245 -35.28 28.90 -23.70
C ARG A 245 -36.47 28.68 -22.74
N VAL A 246 -36.23 28.34 -21.50
CA VAL A 246 -37.23 28.47 -20.40
C VAL A 246 -36.46 28.98 -19.18
N LYS A 247 -36.65 30.15 -18.91
CA LYS A 247 -37.18 31.05 -17.91
C LYS A 247 -37.08 30.62 -16.46
N LYS A 248 -36.47 31.53 -15.69
CA LYS A 248 -36.52 31.81 -14.27
C LYS A 248 -37.95 31.97 -13.75
N ALA A 249 -38.19 31.53 -12.55
CA ALA A 249 -39.00 32.12 -11.45
C ALA A 249 -38.94 31.10 -10.28
N ALA A 250 -38.81 31.46 -9.13
CA ALA A 250 -38.96 32.40 -8.07
C ALA A 250 -38.20 31.84 -6.84
#